data_c0a3bde8c3788487341c0a88e36b3d13
#
_entry.id   c0a3bde8c3788487341c0a88e36b3d13
#
_cell.length_a   1.000
_cell.length_b   1.000
_cell.length_c   1.000
_cell.angle_alpha   90.00
_cell.angle_beta   90.00
_cell.angle_gamma   90.00
#
_symmetry.space_group_name_H-M   'P 1'
#
loop_
_entity.id
_entity.type
_entity.pdbx_description
1 polymer ?
#
loop_
_entity_poly.entity_id
_entity_poly.type
_entity_poly.pdbx_seq_one_letter_code
_entity_poly.pdbx_strand_id
1 'polypeptide(L)'
;MKLWNPAAFFISLIMSMVMAVIFGILVPSFIGLQGLEWDLCLYMWPLRWLTAYLLINIIVYPIGFGLAEKVFNFNPDRDGMGLWNPAAFFISLIMSFVMAAIFGLPMGLPADMFFYLWPLRWATAYLLINIIVYPIGFWLAKKVFGFDPIAN
;
A
#
# COMPACT_ATOMS: atom_id res chain seq x y z
N MET A 1 17.61 0.42 -1.35
CA MET A 1 16.66 1.32 -2.00
C MET A 1 16.48 2.58 -1.16
N LYS A 2 16.54 3.74 -1.78
CA LYS A 2 16.44 5.00 -1.04
C LYS A 2 15.00 5.29 -0.64
N LEU A 3 14.83 5.91 0.53
CA LEU A 3 13.55 6.46 0.95
C LEU A 3 13.20 7.68 0.08
N TRP A 4 11.92 8.01 0.01
CA TRP A 4 11.41 9.17 -0.75
C TRP A 4 11.69 9.07 -2.24
N ASN A 5 11.75 7.85 -2.78
CA ASN A 5 12.03 7.66 -4.20
C ASN A 5 10.77 7.88 -5.05
N PRO A 6 10.95 8.15 -6.36
CA PRO A 6 9.79 8.38 -7.26
C PRO A 6 8.85 7.19 -7.38
N ALA A 7 9.36 5.96 -7.25
CA ALA A 7 8.50 4.79 -7.29
C ALA A 7 7.53 4.78 -6.11
N ALA A 8 8.02 5.11 -4.90
CA ALA A 8 7.15 5.20 -3.73
C ALA A 8 6.06 6.25 -3.90
N PHE A 9 6.37 7.36 -4.58
CA PHE A 9 5.40 8.40 -4.89
C PHE A 9 4.22 7.85 -5.70
N PHE A 10 4.50 7.14 -6.77
CA PHE A 10 3.44 6.58 -7.62
C PHE A 10 2.77 5.35 -6.99
N ILE A 11 3.53 4.52 -6.29
CA ILE A 11 2.98 3.35 -5.60
C ILE A 11 1.95 3.78 -4.55
N SER A 12 2.28 4.78 -3.74
CA SER A 12 1.36 5.28 -2.73
C SER A 12 0.12 5.94 -3.35
N LEU A 13 0.30 6.65 -4.46
CA LEU A 13 -0.80 7.27 -5.20
C LEU A 13 -1.81 6.22 -5.67
N ILE A 14 -1.32 5.17 -6.32
CA ILE A 14 -2.18 4.11 -6.87
C ILE A 14 -2.82 3.29 -5.76
N MET A 15 -2.02 2.87 -4.77
CA MET A 15 -2.52 2.03 -3.68
C MET A 15 -3.58 2.74 -2.84
N SER A 16 -3.36 4.02 -2.53
CA SER A 16 -4.33 4.75 -1.73
C SER A 16 -5.70 4.82 -2.40
N MET A 17 -5.72 4.99 -3.72
CA MET A 17 -6.98 5.03 -4.47
C MET A 17 -7.61 3.64 -4.59
N VAL A 18 -6.84 2.65 -5.02
CA VAL A 18 -7.36 1.30 -5.27
C VAL A 18 -7.89 0.67 -3.98
N MET A 19 -7.14 0.76 -2.90
CA MET A 19 -7.57 0.19 -1.63
C MET A 19 -8.78 0.94 -1.06
N ALA A 20 -8.85 2.26 -1.25
CA ALA A 20 -10.02 3.02 -0.82
C ALA A 20 -11.27 2.60 -1.57
N VAL A 21 -11.17 2.39 -2.87
CA VAL A 21 -12.32 1.92 -3.68
C VAL A 21 -12.74 0.52 -3.25
N ILE A 22 -11.79 -0.41 -3.14
CA ILE A 22 -12.11 -1.80 -2.82
C ILE A 22 -12.72 -1.92 -1.43
N PHE A 23 -12.05 -1.41 -0.41
CA PHE A 23 -12.46 -1.62 0.98
C PHE A 23 -13.33 -0.51 1.56
N GLY A 24 -13.39 0.63 0.90
CA GLY A 24 -14.29 1.70 1.29
C GLY A 24 -15.64 1.64 0.63
N ILE A 25 -15.70 1.15 -0.61
CA ILE A 25 -16.93 1.16 -1.41
C ILE A 25 -17.41 -0.26 -1.72
N LEU A 26 -16.57 -1.07 -2.34
CA LEU A 26 -17.01 -2.37 -2.89
C LEU A 26 -17.25 -3.42 -1.82
N VAL A 27 -16.31 -3.65 -0.92
CA VAL A 27 -16.45 -4.68 0.12
C VAL A 27 -17.62 -4.38 1.07
N PRO A 28 -17.79 -3.15 1.61
CA PRO A 28 -18.95 -2.86 2.42
C PRO A 28 -20.27 -3.12 1.69
N SER A 29 -20.34 -2.78 0.41
CA SER A 29 -21.54 -3.04 -0.40
C SER A 29 -21.84 -4.54 -0.50
N PHE A 30 -20.81 -5.38 -0.68
CA PHE A 30 -20.98 -6.83 -0.77
C PHE A 30 -21.50 -7.46 0.51
N ILE A 31 -21.09 -6.96 1.67
CA ILE A 31 -21.48 -7.53 2.96
C ILE A 31 -22.69 -6.81 3.57
N GLY A 32 -23.37 -5.97 2.77
CA GLY A 32 -24.59 -5.30 3.20
C GLY A 32 -24.39 -4.11 4.12
N LEU A 33 -23.17 -3.58 4.21
CA LEU A 33 -22.88 -2.37 4.98
C LEU A 33 -22.84 -1.16 4.06
N GLN A 34 -23.10 0.01 4.65
CA GLN A 34 -22.99 1.25 3.92
C GLN A 34 -21.50 1.64 3.79
N GLY A 35 -21.04 1.72 2.53
CA GLY A 35 -19.68 2.14 2.26
C GLY A 35 -19.56 3.64 2.06
N LEU A 36 -18.34 4.08 1.73
CA LEU A 36 -18.09 5.48 1.38
C LEU A 36 -18.77 5.81 0.05
N GLU A 37 -19.24 7.05 -0.06
CA GLU A 37 -19.70 7.58 -1.33
C GLU A 37 -18.51 7.88 -2.24
N TRP A 38 -18.71 7.78 -3.55
CA TRP A 38 -17.65 8.05 -4.52
C TRP A 38 -17.08 9.47 -4.38
N ASP A 39 -17.95 10.45 -4.13
CA ASP A 39 -17.50 11.84 -3.96
C ASP A 39 -16.56 11.98 -2.78
N LEU A 40 -16.90 11.36 -1.65
CA LEU A 40 -16.06 11.41 -0.46
C LEU A 40 -14.76 10.66 -0.67
N CYS A 41 -14.81 9.53 -1.36
CA CYS A 41 -13.63 8.75 -1.70
C CYS A 41 -12.63 9.59 -2.52
N LEU A 42 -13.12 10.27 -3.55
CA LEU A 42 -12.29 11.13 -4.39
C LEU A 42 -11.80 12.37 -3.63
N TYR A 43 -12.65 12.95 -2.80
CA TYR A 43 -12.30 14.12 -2.01
C TYR A 43 -11.16 13.81 -1.03
N MET A 44 -11.19 12.65 -0.40
CA MET A 44 -10.19 12.25 0.57
C MET A 44 -8.94 11.61 -0.05
N TRP A 45 -8.94 11.38 -1.34
CA TRP A 45 -7.81 10.72 -2.00
C TRP A 45 -6.48 11.48 -1.82
N PRO A 46 -6.43 12.80 -2.03
CA PRO A 46 -5.16 13.52 -1.79
C PRO A 46 -4.64 13.36 -0.36
N LEU A 47 -5.53 13.37 0.63
CA LEU A 47 -5.14 13.16 2.02
C LEU A 47 -4.64 11.74 2.26
N ARG A 48 -5.32 10.75 1.71
CA ARG A 48 -4.89 9.35 1.81
C ARG A 48 -3.54 9.13 1.12
N TRP A 49 -3.38 9.71 -0.06
CA TRP A 49 -2.13 9.61 -0.78
C TRP A 49 -0.98 10.22 0.00
N LEU A 50 -1.14 11.44 0.49
CA LEU A 50 -0.11 12.10 1.28
C LEU A 50 0.23 11.29 2.53
N THR A 51 -0.77 10.83 3.25
CA THR A 51 -0.59 10.00 4.45
C THR A 51 0.14 8.71 4.10
N ALA A 52 -0.27 8.03 3.04
CA ALA A 52 0.37 6.80 2.59
C ALA A 52 1.83 7.02 2.21
N TYR A 53 2.12 8.10 1.48
CA TYR A 53 3.48 8.41 1.06
C TYR A 53 4.39 8.70 2.26
N LEU A 54 3.90 9.48 3.23
CA LEU A 54 4.66 9.75 4.45
C LEU A 54 4.88 8.47 5.26
N LEU A 55 3.84 7.67 5.46
CA LEU A 55 3.95 6.42 6.22
C LEU A 55 4.87 5.42 5.57
N ILE A 56 4.78 5.27 4.25
CA ILE A 56 5.65 4.36 3.52
C ILE A 56 7.11 4.69 3.80
N ASN A 57 7.48 5.96 3.71
CA ASN A 57 8.88 6.36 3.83
C ASN A 57 9.37 6.40 5.28
N ILE A 58 8.51 6.83 6.22
CA ILE A 58 8.93 7.02 7.61
C ILE A 58 8.90 5.71 8.38
N ILE A 59 7.86 4.90 8.19
CA ILE A 59 7.61 3.72 9.03
C ILE A 59 7.65 2.42 8.24
N VAL A 60 6.92 2.33 7.14
CA VAL A 60 6.63 1.06 6.48
C VAL A 60 7.86 0.48 5.79
N TYR A 61 8.57 1.27 5.01
CA TYR A 61 9.78 0.79 4.34
C TYR A 61 10.88 0.40 5.33
N PRO A 62 11.24 1.24 6.32
CA PRO A 62 12.27 0.83 7.27
C PRO A 62 11.93 -0.46 8.00
N ILE A 63 10.70 -0.60 8.48
CA ILE A 63 10.27 -1.80 9.19
C ILE A 63 10.13 -2.98 8.24
N GLY A 64 9.49 -2.77 7.08
CA GLY A 64 9.28 -3.84 6.10
C GLY A 64 10.56 -4.41 5.55
N PHE A 65 11.50 -3.55 5.16
CA PHE A 65 12.80 -4.01 4.68
C PHE A 65 13.61 -4.66 5.80
N GLY A 66 13.54 -4.12 7.02
CA GLY A 66 14.21 -4.72 8.16
C GLY A 66 13.71 -6.11 8.49
N LEU A 67 12.38 -6.30 8.46
CA LEU A 67 11.78 -7.62 8.67
C LEU A 67 12.12 -8.60 7.54
N ALA A 68 12.11 -8.12 6.29
CA ALA A 68 12.46 -8.95 5.15
C ALA A 68 13.89 -9.44 5.24
N GLU A 69 14.81 -8.58 5.65
CA GLU A 69 16.20 -8.96 5.84
C GLU A 69 16.34 -9.96 6.99
N LYS A 70 15.69 -9.69 8.11
CA LYS A 70 15.81 -10.52 9.31
C LYS A 70 15.18 -11.90 9.13
N VAL A 71 14.00 -11.97 8.51
CA VAL A 71 13.24 -13.23 8.40
C VAL A 71 13.67 -14.02 7.15
N PHE A 72 13.83 -13.35 6.01
CA PHE A 72 14.08 -14.00 4.72
C PHE A 72 15.45 -13.71 4.15
N ASN A 73 16.29 -12.96 4.85
CA ASN A 73 17.62 -12.54 4.37
C ASN A 73 17.54 -11.81 3.02
N PHE A 74 16.52 -10.99 2.85
CA PHE A 74 16.28 -10.22 1.62
C PHE A 74 16.93 -8.85 1.73
N ASN A 75 17.67 -8.45 0.69
CA ASN A 75 18.24 -7.11 0.59
C ASN A 75 17.91 -6.54 -0.79
N PRO A 76 17.15 -5.43 -0.87
CA PRO A 76 16.75 -4.88 -2.17
C PRO A 76 17.93 -4.42 -3.02
N ASP A 77 19.03 -3.98 -2.40
CA ASP A 77 20.22 -3.55 -3.14
C ASP A 77 20.98 -4.72 -3.74
N ARG A 78 20.93 -5.89 -3.10
CA ARG A 78 21.57 -7.11 -3.57
C ARG A 78 20.65 -7.93 -4.48
N ASP A 79 19.39 -8.11 -4.05
CA ASP A 79 18.46 -9.06 -4.67
C ASP A 79 17.52 -8.39 -5.65
N GLY A 80 17.45 -7.05 -5.66
CA GLY A 80 16.56 -6.28 -6.51
C GLY A 80 15.13 -6.24 -6.01
N MET A 81 14.32 -5.43 -6.67
CA MET A 81 12.90 -5.28 -6.32
C MET A 81 12.01 -6.02 -7.34
N GLY A 82 12.23 -7.33 -7.45
CA GLY A 82 11.39 -8.17 -8.29
C GLY A 82 9.97 -8.29 -7.74
N LEU A 83 9.06 -8.80 -8.55
CA LEU A 83 7.69 -9.08 -8.10
C LEU A 83 7.72 -10.20 -7.05
N TRP A 84 6.73 -10.17 -6.15
CA TRP A 84 6.56 -11.18 -5.09
C TRP A 84 7.74 -11.26 -4.13
N ASN A 85 8.44 -10.14 -3.92
CA ASN A 85 9.59 -10.12 -3.02
C ASN A 85 9.14 -10.10 -1.55
N PRO A 86 10.04 -10.54 -0.63
CA PRO A 86 9.70 -10.55 0.80
C PRO A 86 9.40 -9.18 1.40
N ALA A 87 10.01 -8.12 0.86
CA ALA A 87 9.73 -6.78 1.35
C ALA A 87 8.28 -6.39 1.06
N ALA A 88 7.77 -6.72 -0.14
CA ALA A 88 6.38 -6.45 -0.49
C ALA A 88 5.41 -7.18 0.44
N PHE A 89 5.77 -8.39 0.87
CA PHE A 89 4.98 -9.17 1.83
C PHE A 89 4.77 -8.38 3.13
N PHE A 90 5.85 -7.88 3.72
CA PHE A 90 5.76 -7.12 4.97
C PHE A 90 5.20 -5.71 4.77
N ILE A 91 5.54 -5.06 3.67
CA ILE A 91 5.03 -3.73 3.36
C ILE A 91 3.50 -3.77 3.23
N SER A 92 2.96 -4.73 2.50
CA SER A 92 1.51 -4.87 2.36
C SER A 92 0.83 -5.20 3.68
N LEU A 93 1.47 -6.03 4.52
CA LEU A 93 0.95 -6.38 5.84
C LEU A 93 0.80 -5.12 6.71
N ILE A 94 1.85 -4.32 6.79
CA ILE A 94 1.86 -3.13 7.64
C ILE A 94 0.91 -2.05 7.08
N MET A 95 0.97 -1.80 5.78
CA MET A 95 0.13 -0.76 5.16
C MET A 95 -1.34 -1.09 5.25
N SER A 96 -1.73 -2.34 5.04
CA SER A 96 -3.14 -2.73 5.15
C SER A 96 -3.69 -2.49 6.55
N PHE A 97 -2.86 -2.72 7.56
CA PHE A 97 -3.24 -2.47 8.96
C PHE A 97 -3.32 -0.96 9.25
N VAL A 98 -2.25 -0.24 8.96
CA VAL A 98 -2.11 1.17 9.37
C VAL A 98 -3.13 2.05 8.63
N MET A 99 -3.28 1.88 7.32
CA MET A 99 -4.22 2.69 6.55
C MET A 99 -5.66 2.42 6.95
N ALA A 100 -6.00 1.17 7.24
CA ALA A 100 -7.34 0.83 7.72
C ALA A 100 -7.59 1.41 9.10
N ALA A 101 -6.58 1.42 9.97
CA ALA A 101 -6.70 2.02 11.30
C ALA A 101 -6.92 3.53 11.21
N ILE A 102 -6.18 4.21 10.34
CA ILE A 102 -6.27 5.68 10.23
C ILE A 102 -7.56 6.12 9.54
N PHE A 103 -7.93 5.47 8.43
CA PHE A 103 -9.05 5.92 7.61
C PHE A 103 -10.33 5.10 7.79
N GLY A 104 -10.25 3.92 8.43
CA GLY A 104 -11.42 3.09 8.67
C GLY A 104 -12.04 3.30 10.04
N LEU A 105 -11.25 3.19 11.11
CA LEU A 105 -11.77 3.28 12.48
C LEU A 105 -12.40 4.65 12.78
N PRO A 106 -11.75 5.79 12.47
CA PRO A 106 -12.37 7.09 12.71
C PRO A 106 -13.63 7.33 11.87
N MET A 107 -13.76 6.66 10.72
CA MET A 107 -14.91 6.79 9.84
C MET A 107 -16.06 5.85 10.20
N GLY A 108 -15.96 5.15 11.33
CA GLY A 108 -17.04 4.31 11.83
C GLY A 108 -16.90 2.82 11.56
N LEU A 109 -15.75 2.36 11.09
CA LEU A 109 -15.53 0.92 10.91
C LEU A 109 -15.48 0.24 12.28
N PRO A 110 -16.35 -0.76 12.55
CA PRO A 110 -16.30 -1.47 13.83
C PRO A 110 -14.97 -2.19 14.04
N ALA A 111 -14.48 -2.22 15.28
CA ALA A 111 -13.19 -2.81 15.59
C ALA A 111 -13.12 -4.31 15.26
N ASP A 112 -14.22 -5.03 15.48
CA ASP A 112 -14.29 -6.46 15.15
C ASP A 112 -14.19 -6.68 13.64
N MET A 113 -14.86 -5.85 12.84
CA MET A 113 -14.76 -5.90 11.39
C MET A 113 -13.37 -5.51 10.89
N PHE A 114 -12.72 -4.54 11.56
CA PHE A 114 -11.36 -4.16 11.24
C PHE A 114 -10.42 -5.36 11.32
N PHE A 115 -10.44 -6.09 12.43
CA PHE A 115 -9.58 -7.25 12.61
C PHE A 115 -10.01 -8.44 11.74
N TYR A 116 -11.31 -8.62 11.54
CA TYR A 116 -11.83 -9.70 10.71
C TYR A 116 -11.41 -9.54 9.24
N LEU A 117 -11.48 -8.31 8.72
CA LEU A 117 -11.15 -8.02 7.33
C LEU A 117 -9.67 -7.80 7.06
N TRP A 118 -8.85 -7.67 8.11
CA TRP A 118 -7.42 -7.39 7.93
C TRP A 118 -6.71 -8.46 7.08
N PRO A 119 -6.86 -9.77 7.35
CA PRO A 119 -6.23 -10.77 6.47
C PRO A 119 -6.64 -10.63 5.00
N LEU A 120 -7.91 -10.31 4.75
CA LEU A 120 -8.39 -10.09 3.39
C LEU A 120 -7.75 -8.85 2.77
N ARG A 121 -7.66 -7.76 3.52
CA ARG A 121 -6.99 -6.54 3.07
C ARG A 121 -5.52 -6.79 2.76
N TRP A 122 -4.85 -7.50 3.65
CA TRP A 122 -3.44 -7.84 3.45
C TRP A 122 -3.24 -8.68 2.20
N ALA A 123 -4.01 -9.75 2.02
CA ALA A 123 -3.91 -10.59 0.84
C ALA A 123 -4.20 -9.80 -0.44
N THR A 124 -5.25 -8.98 -0.43
CA THR A 124 -5.60 -8.12 -1.56
C THR A 124 -4.50 -7.12 -1.87
N ALA A 125 -3.96 -6.47 -0.84
CA ALA A 125 -2.88 -5.49 -1.00
C ALA A 125 -1.62 -6.15 -1.57
N TYR A 126 -1.28 -7.34 -1.08
CA TYR A 126 -0.11 -8.05 -1.58
C TYR A 126 -0.26 -8.44 -3.05
N LEU A 127 -1.43 -8.96 -3.43
CA LEU A 127 -1.71 -9.30 -4.82
C LEU A 127 -1.67 -8.06 -5.71
N LEU A 128 -2.33 -6.98 -5.30
CA LEU A 128 -2.40 -5.75 -6.08
C LEU A 128 -1.01 -5.11 -6.23
N ILE A 129 -0.22 -5.07 -5.18
CA ILE A 129 1.13 -4.52 -5.21
C ILE A 129 1.93 -5.21 -6.31
N ASN A 130 1.89 -6.53 -6.36
CA ASN A 130 2.72 -7.28 -7.29
C ASN A 130 2.18 -7.30 -8.70
N ILE A 131 0.86 -7.40 -8.87
CA ILE A 131 0.25 -7.56 -10.20
C ILE A 131 0.09 -6.22 -10.91
N ILE A 132 -0.31 -5.18 -10.19
CA ILE A 132 -0.70 -3.90 -10.79
C ILE A 132 0.18 -2.75 -10.34
N VAL A 133 0.33 -2.57 -9.04
CA VAL A 133 0.88 -1.32 -8.48
C VAL A 133 2.37 -1.17 -8.75
N TYR A 134 3.17 -2.18 -8.48
CA TYR A 134 4.61 -2.12 -8.72
C TYR A 134 4.92 -1.97 -10.21
N PRO A 135 4.36 -2.79 -11.12
CA PRO A 135 4.65 -2.60 -12.55
C PRO A 135 4.29 -1.20 -13.05
N ILE A 136 3.12 -0.70 -12.69
CA ILE A 136 2.68 0.62 -13.14
C ILE A 136 3.47 1.73 -12.43
N GLY A 137 3.68 1.61 -11.12
CA GLY A 137 4.43 2.58 -10.35
C GLY A 137 5.87 2.72 -10.80
N PHE A 138 6.55 1.61 -11.02
CA PHE A 138 7.93 1.64 -11.53
C PHE A 138 8.00 2.16 -12.95
N TRP A 139 7.03 1.80 -13.79
CA TRP A 139 6.97 2.32 -15.16
C TRP A 139 6.78 3.84 -15.18
N LEU A 140 5.86 4.35 -14.37
CA LEU A 140 5.63 5.79 -14.27
C LEU A 140 6.85 6.52 -13.71
N ALA A 141 7.49 5.96 -12.69
CA ALA A 141 8.69 6.56 -12.11
C ALA A 141 9.81 6.65 -13.14
N LYS A 142 9.99 5.62 -13.94
CA LYS A 142 10.98 5.61 -15.00
C LYS A 142 10.65 6.63 -16.09
N LYS A 143 9.38 6.68 -16.50
CA LYS A 143 8.94 7.55 -17.58
C LYS A 143 8.97 9.04 -17.20
N VAL A 144 8.53 9.37 -15.99
CA VAL A 144 8.40 10.75 -15.54
C VAL A 144 9.69 11.28 -14.95
N PHE A 145 10.38 10.50 -14.12
CA PHE A 145 11.56 10.95 -13.37
C PHE A 145 12.86 10.26 -13.80
N GLY A 146 12.80 9.33 -14.74
CA GLY A 146 13.99 8.57 -15.13
C GLY A 146 14.52 7.65 -14.04
N PHE A 147 13.71 7.29 -13.06
CA PHE A 147 14.12 6.46 -11.92
C PHE A 147 14.07 4.98 -12.28
N ASP A 148 15.15 4.27 -11.96
CA ASP A 148 15.22 2.81 -12.14
C ASP A 148 15.60 2.18 -10.79
N PRO A 149 14.68 1.44 -10.14
CA PRO A 149 14.97 0.83 -8.84
C PRO A 149 16.04 -0.25 -8.89
N ILE A 150 16.22 -0.88 -10.05
CA ILE A 150 17.22 -1.94 -10.20
C ILE A 150 18.61 -1.36 -10.42
N ALA A 151 18.71 -0.26 -11.15
CA ALA A 151 19.99 0.36 -11.49
C ALA A 151 20.55 1.24 -10.36
N ASN A 152 19.73 1.64 -9.41
CA ASN A 152 20.12 2.46 -8.27
C ASN A 152 20.08 1.63 -7.00
#